data_c2f73a317001d457328ac98f3cfb707b
#
_entry.id   c2f73a317001d457328ac98f3cfb707b
#
_cell.length_a   1.000
_cell.length_b   1.000
_cell.length_c   1.000
_cell.angle_alpha   90.00
_cell.angle_beta   90.00
_cell.angle_gamma   90.00
#
_symmetry.space_group_name_H-M   'P 1'
#
loop_
_entity.id
_entity.type
_entity.pdbx_description
1 polymer ?
#
loop_
_entity_poly.entity_id
_entity_poly.type
_entity_poly.pdbx_seq_one_letter_code
_entity_poly.pdbx_strand_id
1 'polypeptide(L)'
;MKIRLTEKFLWDIYKLIQIKDQIKDEIWSKKWYGFKDPFEMIWPDLYGMKDVYWEKYKDKKKRERFVKMVNYLKTKGYLNVKDLKNRKAVILTPKGMERVFSVKIKLTEKKKRKDKKWQMLFFDIPEKRRRDRDLFRRQLKYLGYKKLQESVWVCPYDVIKDTWQVIKNYKLERFIRLLLVEEIKV
;
A
#
# COMPACT_ATOMS: atom_id res chain seq x y z
N MET A 1 11.32 -2.91 12.14
CA MET A 1 11.54 -1.64 11.37
C MET A 1 10.49 -0.62 11.80
N LYS A 2 10.87 0.57 12.27
CA LYS A 2 9.91 1.60 12.73
C LYS A 2 9.19 2.23 11.52
N ILE A 3 7.86 2.25 11.57
CA ILE A 3 6.99 2.93 10.61
C ILE A 3 6.79 4.36 11.09
N ARG A 4 6.91 5.33 10.18
CA ARG A 4 6.65 6.74 10.51
C ARG A 4 5.17 6.96 10.74
N LEU A 5 4.82 7.90 11.62
CA LEU A 5 3.41 8.24 11.91
C LEU A 5 2.59 8.57 10.65
N THR A 6 3.20 9.30 9.72
CA THR A 6 2.59 9.64 8.41
C THR A 6 2.33 8.42 7.55
N GLU A 7 3.21 7.42 7.57
CA GLU A 7 3.04 6.15 6.85
C GLU A 7 1.91 5.32 7.45
N LYS A 8 1.85 5.26 8.79
CA LYS A 8 0.77 4.57 9.50
C LYS A 8 -0.59 5.20 9.19
N PHE A 9 -0.68 6.52 9.22
CA PHE A 9 -1.90 7.25 8.93
C PHE A 9 -2.36 7.03 7.48
N LEU A 10 -1.45 7.06 6.52
CA LEU A 10 -1.75 6.79 5.11
C LEU A 10 -2.23 5.34 4.89
N TRP A 11 -1.65 4.39 5.61
CA TRP A 11 -2.09 3.00 5.64
C TRP A 11 -3.49 2.84 6.22
N ASP A 12 -3.81 3.55 7.30
CA ASP A 12 -5.12 3.54 7.92
C ASP A 12 -6.19 4.10 6.96
N ILE A 13 -5.89 5.21 6.25
CA ILE A 13 -6.79 5.74 5.20
C ILE A 13 -6.99 4.71 4.08
N TYR A 14 -5.94 4.05 3.62
CA TYR A 14 -6.04 3.03 2.59
C TYR A 14 -6.95 1.87 3.01
N LYS A 15 -6.79 1.37 4.24
CA LYS A 15 -7.67 0.31 4.77
C LYS A 15 -9.14 0.73 4.78
N LEU A 16 -9.42 1.96 5.20
CA LEU A 16 -10.79 2.50 5.18
C LEU A 16 -11.38 2.54 3.76
N ILE A 17 -10.57 2.90 2.76
CA ILE A 17 -10.99 2.90 1.35
C ILE A 17 -11.26 1.47 0.86
N GLN A 18 -10.40 0.50 1.19
CA GLN A 18 -10.55 -0.91 0.79
C GLN A 18 -11.83 -1.53 1.38
N ILE A 19 -12.12 -1.25 2.64
CA ILE A 19 -13.34 -1.72 3.31
C ILE A 19 -14.57 -1.15 2.59
N LYS A 20 -14.55 0.12 2.23
CA LYS A 20 -15.65 0.75 1.48
C LYS A 20 -15.89 0.09 0.12
N ASP A 21 -14.83 -0.27 -0.60
CA ASP A 21 -14.96 -0.92 -1.91
C ASP A 21 -15.52 -2.33 -1.78
N GLN A 22 -15.07 -3.13 -0.80
CA GLN A 22 -15.62 -4.46 -0.51
C GLN A 22 -17.11 -4.42 -0.14
N ILE A 23 -17.50 -3.46 0.72
CA ILE A 23 -18.89 -3.27 1.12
C ILE A 23 -19.76 -2.85 -0.09
N LYS A 24 -19.23 -2.04 -1.00
CA LYS A 24 -19.93 -1.67 -2.23
C LYS A 24 -20.29 -2.89 -3.06
N ASP A 25 -19.34 -3.78 -3.30
CA ASP A 25 -19.56 -4.99 -4.11
C ASP A 25 -20.59 -5.93 -3.47
N GLU A 26 -20.60 -6.06 -2.15
CA GLU A 26 -21.60 -6.83 -1.42
C GLU A 26 -23.00 -6.18 -1.44
N ILE A 27 -23.09 -4.85 -1.39
CA ILE A 27 -24.35 -4.11 -1.39
C ILE A 27 -24.99 -4.10 -2.78
N TRP A 28 -24.20 -3.94 -3.87
CA TRP A 28 -24.73 -3.99 -5.23
C TRP A 28 -25.24 -5.37 -5.65
N SER A 29 -24.74 -6.44 -5.02
CA SER A 29 -25.20 -7.80 -5.25
C SER A 29 -26.55 -8.13 -4.57
N LYS A 30 -26.93 -7.37 -3.55
CA LYS A 30 -28.22 -7.52 -2.83
C LYS A 30 -29.11 -6.31 -3.10
N LYS A 31 -30.23 -6.50 -3.82
CA LYS A 31 -31.29 -5.48 -3.99
C LYS A 31 -31.81 -5.04 -2.61
N TRP A 32 -31.33 -3.91 -2.12
CA TRP A 32 -31.81 -3.30 -0.89
C TRP A 32 -32.77 -2.16 -1.21
N TYR A 33 -34.03 -2.38 -0.89
CA TYR A 33 -35.08 -1.35 -0.95
C TYR A 33 -35.17 -0.66 0.41
N GLY A 34 -35.02 0.67 0.44
CA GLY A 34 -35.52 1.46 1.59
C GLY A 34 -34.60 2.48 2.26
N PHE A 35 -33.37 2.66 1.85
CA PHE A 35 -32.49 3.67 2.46
C PHE A 35 -32.33 4.93 1.58
N LYS A 36 -32.54 6.12 2.20
CA LYS A 36 -32.48 7.43 1.51
C LYS A 36 -31.06 7.92 1.18
N ASP A 37 -30.01 7.37 1.80
CA ASP A 37 -28.62 7.76 1.58
C ASP A 37 -27.70 6.53 1.56
N PRO A 38 -27.00 6.27 0.45
CA PRO A 38 -26.00 5.18 0.38
C PRO A 38 -24.90 5.29 1.43
N PHE A 39 -24.69 6.48 2.01
CA PHE A 39 -23.69 6.73 3.03
C PHE A 39 -24.16 6.34 4.44
N GLU A 40 -25.45 6.47 4.75
CA GLU A 40 -26.05 5.95 5.97
C GLU A 40 -26.10 4.43 5.99
N MET A 41 -26.17 3.80 4.81
CA MET A 41 -26.20 2.36 4.63
C MET A 41 -24.82 1.70 4.78
N ILE A 42 -23.73 2.40 4.45
CA ILE A 42 -22.34 1.92 4.59
C ILE A 42 -21.84 2.08 6.03
N TRP A 43 -22.45 2.97 6.81
CA TRP A 43 -21.99 3.37 8.13
C TRP A 43 -22.36 2.44 9.29
N PRO A 44 -23.47 1.66 9.29
CA PRO A 44 -23.80 0.77 10.40
C PRO A 44 -22.82 -0.37 10.60
N ASP A 45 -22.26 -0.97 9.54
CA ASP A 45 -21.31 -2.07 9.66
C ASP A 45 -19.86 -1.57 9.90
N LEU A 46 -19.59 -0.34 9.56
CA LEU A 46 -18.46 0.42 10.09
C LEU A 46 -18.60 0.75 11.58
N TYR A 47 -19.77 0.46 12.20
CA TYR A 47 -20.00 0.72 13.62
C TYR A 47 -19.02 -0.07 14.52
N GLY A 48 -18.69 -1.28 14.20
CA GLY A 48 -17.64 -2.03 14.90
C GLY A 48 -16.23 -1.44 14.72
N MET A 49 -15.95 -0.82 13.56
CA MET A 49 -14.71 -0.06 13.32
C MET A 49 -14.84 1.42 13.71
N LYS A 50 -16.09 1.95 13.79
CA LYS A 50 -16.40 3.30 14.26
C LYS A 50 -15.86 3.50 15.68
N ASP A 51 -15.98 2.51 16.54
CA ASP A 51 -15.51 2.60 17.93
C ASP A 51 -13.99 2.70 17.99
N VAL A 52 -13.25 1.94 17.18
CA VAL A 52 -11.79 1.95 17.19
C VAL A 52 -11.19 3.21 16.55
N TYR A 53 -11.78 3.69 15.43
CA TYR A 53 -11.24 4.85 14.72
C TYR A 53 -11.87 6.17 15.16
N TRP A 54 -13.17 6.19 15.50
CA TRP A 54 -13.88 7.39 15.93
C TRP A 54 -13.53 7.78 17.36
N GLU A 55 -13.42 6.83 18.28
CA GLU A 55 -12.91 7.11 19.63
C GLU A 55 -11.51 7.69 19.61
N LYS A 56 -10.67 7.20 18.69
CA LYS A 56 -9.33 7.73 18.49
C LYS A 56 -9.30 9.21 18.09
N TYR A 57 -10.42 9.74 17.54
CA TYR A 57 -10.53 11.13 17.04
C TYR A 57 -11.69 11.93 17.69
N LYS A 58 -12.37 11.44 18.72
CA LYS A 58 -13.40 12.16 19.47
C LYS A 58 -12.86 13.43 20.16
N ASP A 59 -11.65 13.38 20.63
CA ASP A 59 -11.00 14.49 21.32
C ASP A 59 -10.63 15.62 20.34
N LYS A 60 -10.93 16.87 20.72
CA LYS A 60 -10.62 18.09 19.94
C LYS A 60 -9.16 18.11 19.48
N LYS A 61 -8.19 17.81 20.38
CA LYS A 61 -6.75 17.75 20.04
C LYS A 61 -6.42 16.67 19.03
N LYS A 62 -7.08 15.52 19.09
CA LYS A 62 -6.90 14.42 18.13
C LYS A 62 -7.49 14.79 16.77
N ARG A 63 -8.63 15.48 16.74
CA ARG A 63 -9.27 15.99 15.52
C ARG A 63 -8.40 17.02 14.82
N GLU A 64 -7.82 17.96 15.56
CA GLU A 64 -6.86 18.93 15.01
C GLU A 64 -5.61 18.26 14.42
N ARG A 65 -5.06 17.25 15.11
CA ARG A 65 -3.93 16.45 14.59
C ARG A 65 -4.29 15.71 13.31
N PHE A 66 -5.51 15.18 13.24
CA PHE A 66 -6.03 14.55 12.03
C PHE A 66 -6.07 15.52 10.85
N VAL A 67 -6.67 16.69 11.04
CA VAL A 67 -6.75 17.74 10.02
C VAL A 67 -5.35 18.18 9.56
N LYS A 68 -4.44 18.42 10.50
CA LYS A 68 -3.03 18.75 10.19
C LYS A 68 -2.36 17.66 9.36
N MET A 69 -2.60 16.39 9.69
CA MET A 69 -2.03 15.25 8.95
C MET A 69 -2.59 15.13 7.54
N VAL A 70 -3.92 15.29 7.36
CA VAL A 70 -4.56 15.30 6.03
C VAL A 70 -4.00 16.44 5.19
N ASN A 71 -3.90 17.65 5.73
CA ASN A 71 -3.33 18.80 5.03
C ASN A 71 -1.86 18.56 4.65
N TYR A 72 -1.05 18.01 5.54
CA TYR A 72 0.33 17.64 5.25
C TYR A 72 0.43 16.63 4.11
N LEU A 73 -0.39 15.56 4.13
CA LEU A 73 -0.39 14.55 3.08
C LEU A 73 -0.89 15.10 1.73
N LYS A 74 -1.86 16.04 1.77
CA LYS A 74 -2.31 16.80 0.59
C LYS A 74 -1.17 17.63 0.00
N THR A 75 -0.48 18.42 0.81
CA THR A 75 0.68 19.24 0.39
C THR A 75 1.81 18.38 -0.19
N LYS A 76 2.03 17.19 0.36
CA LYS A 76 3.00 16.22 -0.17
C LYS A 76 2.52 15.49 -1.43
N GLY A 77 1.29 15.73 -1.87
CA GLY A 77 0.68 15.13 -3.05
C GLY A 77 0.35 13.64 -2.90
N TYR A 78 0.15 13.14 -1.67
CA TYR A 78 -0.29 11.77 -1.41
C TYR A 78 -1.80 11.62 -1.40
N LEU A 79 -2.52 12.70 -1.09
CA LEU A 79 -3.97 12.77 -1.03
C LEU A 79 -4.48 13.93 -1.86
N ASN A 80 -5.66 13.74 -2.47
CA ASN A 80 -6.50 14.81 -2.97
C ASN A 80 -7.77 14.90 -2.11
N VAL A 81 -8.23 16.12 -1.87
CA VAL A 81 -9.51 16.36 -1.22
C VAL A 81 -10.43 16.99 -2.26
N LYS A 82 -11.53 16.31 -2.58
CA LYS A 82 -12.58 16.82 -3.47
C LYS A 82 -13.77 17.24 -2.64
N ASP A 83 -14.31 18.41 -2.95
CA ASP A 83 -15.58 18.86 -2.38
C ASP A 83 -16.71 18.24 -3.19
N LEU A 84 -17.56 17.46 -2.51
CA LEU A 84 -18.77 16.85 -3.06
C LEU A 84 -19.94 17.46 -2.30
N LYS A 85 -20.82 18.21 -2.97
CA LYS A 85 -22.06 18.80 -2.40
C LYS A 85 -22.21 18.59 -0.88
N ASN A 86 -21.69 19.48 -0.05
CA ASN A 86 -21.68 19.48 1.42
C ASN A 86 -20.78 18.42 2.14
N ARG A 87 -19.93 17.69 1.43
CA ARG A 87 -19.02 16.67 1.99
C ARG A 87 -17.64 16.76 1.37
N LYS A 88 -16.61 16.36 2.12
CA LYS A 88 -15.23 16.28 1.61
C LYS A 88 -14.83 14.82 1.42
N ALA A 89 -14.48 14.45 0.20
CA ALA A 89 -13.92 13.14 -0.11
C ALA A 89 -12.39 13.19 -0.13
N VAL A 90 -11.75 12.26 0.56
CA VAL A 90 -10.30 12.07 0.53
C VAL A 90 -9.98 10.95 -0.44
N ILE A 91 -9.15 11.25 -1.44
CA ILE A 91 -8.77 10.32 -2.49
C ILE A 91 -7.26 10.13 -2.47
N LEU A 92 -6.80 8.88 -2.48
CA LEU A 92 -5.38 8.57 -2.66
C LEU A 92 -4.94 8.90 -4.09
N THR A 93 -3.84 9.62 -4.21
CA THR A 93 -3.19 9.84 -5.50
C THR A 93 -2.37 8.60 -5.91
N PRO A 94 -1.94 8.46 -7.18
CA PRO A 94 -0.99 7.41 -7.57
C PRO A 94 0.26 7.38 -6.69
N LYS A 95 0.80 8.55 -6.32
CA LYS A 95 1.93 8.69 -5.40
C LYS A 95 1.59 8.23 -3.98
N GLY A 96 0.35 8.49 -3.53
CA GLY A 96 -0.18 7.99 -2.26
C GLY A 96 -0.28 6.46 -2.24
N MET A 97 -0.81 5.88 -3.32
CA MET A 97 -0.91 4.42 -3.47
C MET A 97 0.46 3.73 -3.48
N GLU A 98 1.45 4.30 -4.18
CA GLU A 98 2.83 3.81 -4.15
C GLU A 98 3.38 3.79 -2.72
N ARG A 99 3.13 4.86 -1.96
CA ARG A 99 3.58 4.94 -0.55
C ARG A 99 2.87 3.93 0.34
N VAL A 100 1.57 3.76 0.18
CA VAL A 100 0.77 2.74 0.88
C VAL A 100 1.31 1.35 0.58
N PHE A 101 1.60 1.05 -0.68
CA PHE A 101 2.15 -0.24 -1.08
C PHE A 101 3.52 -0.51 -0.42
N SER A 102 4.38 0.50 -0.36
CA SER A 102 5.65 0.41 0.38
C SER A 102 5.44 0.10 1.87
N VAL A 103 4.41 0.66 2.48
CA VAL A 103 4.04 0.39 3.88
C VAL A 103 3.51 -1.04 4.04
N LYS A 104 2.64 -1.49 3.13
CA LYS A 104 2.16 -2.87 3.09
C LYS A 104 3.31 -3.86 3.11
N ILE A 105 4.26 -3.70 2.19
CA ILE A 105 5.45 -4.56 2.11
C ILE A 105 6.26 -4.56 3.42
N LYS A 106 6.39 -3.41 4.07
CA LYS A 106 7.10 -3.30 5.36
C LYS A 106 6.40 -4.03 6.49
N LEU A 107 5.06 -4.08 6.47
CA LEU A 107 4.22 -4.68 7.50
C LEU A 107 4.02 -6.18 7.29
N THR A 108 4.13 -6.66 6.05
CA THR A 108 3.92 -8.07 5.73
C THR A 108 5.04 -8.91 6.34
N GLU A 109 4.65 -9.93 7.10
CA GLU A 109 5.57 -10.93 7.61
C GLU A 109 6.16 -11.73 6.46
N LYS A 110 7.48 -11.91 6.48
CA LYS A 110 8.20 -12.63 5.44
C LYS A 110 8.42 -14.07 5.85
N LYS A 111 7.69 -14.98 5.21
CA LYS A 111 7.85 -16.41 5.43
C LYS A 111 8.88 -16.97 4.45
N LYS A 112 9.80 -17.82 4.93
CA LYS A 112 10.72 -18.54 4.04
C LYS A 112 9.91 -19.46 3.14
N ARG A 113 10.40 -19.66 1.93
CA ARG A 113 9.80 -20.58 0.96
C ARG A 113 9.84 -22.00 1.48
N LYS A 114 8.75 -22.73 1.29
CA LYS A 114 8.65 -24.15 1.69
C LYS A 114 9.56 -25.07 0.86
N ASP A 115 9.77 -24.72 -0.42
CA ASP A 115 10.61 -25.47 -1.36
C ASP A 115 12.11 -25.22 -1.18
N LYS A 116 12.51 -24.42 -0.17
CA LYS A 116 13.89 -24.01 0.12
C LYS A 116 14.61 -23.29 -1.02
N LYS A 117 13.94 -23.04 -2.16
CA LYS A 117 14.52 -22.32 -3.30
C LYS A 117 14.63 -20.82 -3.02
N TRP A 118 15.57 -20.19 -3.67
CA TRP A 118 15.78 -18.74 -3.61
C TRP A 118 15.17 -18.07 -4.86
N GLN A 119 14.62 -16.90 -4.67
CA GLN A 119 14.27 -16.01 -5.78
C GLN A 119 15.52 -15.22 -6.14
N MET A 120 15.99 -15.36 -7.39
CA MET A 120 17.05 -14.55 -7.94
C MET A 120 16.48 -13.59 -8.97
N LEU A 121 16.82 -12.33 -8.88
CA LEU A 121 16.31 -11.28 -9.72
C LEU A 121 17.46 -10.53 -10.37
N PHE A 122 17.36 -10.38 -11.70
CA PHE A 122 18.27 -9.61 -12.53
C PHE A 122 17.53 -8.44 -13.14
N PHE A 123 18.15 -7.29 -13.28
CA PHE A 123 17.57 -6.19 -14.01
C PHE A 123 18.62 -5.36 -14.72
N ASP A 124 18.21 -4.88 -15.90
CA ASP A 124 18.95 -3.89 -16.68
C ASP A 124 18.01 -2.72 -16.96
N ILE A 125 17.97 -1.78 -16.02
CA ILE A 125 17.14 -0.59 -16.11
C ILE A 125 18.00 0.58 -16.61
N PRO A 126 17.66 1.16 -17.78
CA PRO A 126 18.48 2.18 -18.42
C PRO A 126 18.62 3.45 -17.58
N GLU A 127 19.71 4.19 -17.78
CA GLU A 127 20.05 5.39 -16.99
C GLU A 127 18.94 6.45 -17.03
N LYS A 128 18.25 6.62 -18.15
CA LYS A 128 17.10 7.53 -18.27
C LYS A 128 15.97 7.21 -17.28
N ARG A 129 15.95 6.03 -16.70
CA ARG A 129 15.02 5.58 -15.66
C ARG A 129 15.68 5.37 -14.29
N ARG A 130 16.79 6.05 -14.03
CA ARG A 130 17.56 5.96 -12.79
C ARG A 130 16.67 6.08 -11.53
N ARG A 131 15.74 7.04 -11.54
CA ARG A 131 14.81 7.25 -10.43
C ARG A 131 13.98 5.99 -10.13
N ASP A 132 13.43 5.35 -11.16
CA ASP A 132 12.64 4.12 -11.02
C ASP A 132 13.52 2.97 -10.53
N ARG A 133 14.75 2.85 -11.02
CA ARG A 133 15.75 1.89 -10.58
C ARG A 133 16.04 2.03 -9.09
N ASP A 134 16.26 3.25 -8.59
CA ASP A 134 16.55 3.49 -7.18
C ASP A 134 15.33 3.24 -6.27
N LEU A 135 14.14 3.56 -6.76
CA LEU A 135 12.88 3.23 -6.10
C LEU A 135 12.70 1.71 -6.02
N PHE A 136 12.90 1.02 -7.13
CA PHE A 136 12.82 -0.44 -7.21
C PHE A 136 13.79 -1.13 -6.26
N ARG A 137 15.06 -0.73 -6.23
CA ARG A 137 16.07 -1.23 -5.28
C ARG A 137 15.63 -1.08 -3.82
N ARG A 138 14.98 0.05 -3.48
CA ARG A 138 14.40 0.24 -2.15
C ARG A 138 13.28 -0.75 -1.83
N GLN A 139 12.38 -0.98 -2.79
CA GLN A 139 11.30 -1.95 -2.60
C GLN A 139 11.85 -3.37 -2.42
N LEU A 140 12.87 -3.76 -3.20
CA LEU A 140 13.54 -5.05 -3.05
C LEU A 140 14.10 -5.24 -1.63
N LYS A 141 14.75 -4.22 -1.07
CA LYS A 141 15.21 -4.26 0.33
C LYS A 141 14.05 -4.47 1.31
N TYR A 142 12.92 -3.81 1.09
CA TYR A 142 11.74 -4.00 1.93
C TYR A 142 11.13 -5.39 1.80
N LEU A 143 11.19 -6.01 0.62
CA LEU A 143 10.79 -7.39 0.38
C LEU A 143 11.76 -8.43 0.99
N GLY A 144 12.94 -8.01 1.42
CA GLY A 144 13.94 -8.88 2.04
C GLY A 144 14.96 -9.43 1.07
N TYR A 145 15.03 -8.88 -0.14
CA TYR A 145 16.12 -9.19 -1.06
C TYR A 145 17.44 -8.66 -0.53
N LYS A 146 18.49 -9.47 -0.70
CA LYS A 146 19.88 -9.10 -0.50
C LYS A 146 20.52 -8.83 -1.87
N LYS A 147 21.34 -7.81 -1.94
CA LYS A 147 22.10 -7.46 -3.12
C LYS A 147 23.33 -8.39 -3.22
N LEU A 148 23.49 -9.10 -4.30
CA LEU A 148 24.73 -9.82 -4.65
C LEU A 148 25.64 -8.93 -5.50
N GLN A 149 25.08 -8.35 -6.57
CA GLN A 149 25.75 -7.39 -7.45
C GLN A 149 24.81 -6.22 -7.74
N GLU A 150 25.28 -5.21 -8.49
CA GLU A 150 24.50 -3.99 -8.74
C GLU A 150 23.09 -4.27 -9.29
N SER A 151 22.98 -5.27 -10.17
CA SER A 151 21.75 -5.65 -10.86
C SER A 151 21.28 -7.08 -10.52
N VAL A 152 21.90 -7.75 -9.52
CA VAL A 152 21.59 -9.12 -9.11
C VAL A 152 21.19 -9.14 -7.65
N TRP A 153 19.98 -9.59 -7.37
CA TRP A 153 19.40 -9.62 -6.03
C TRP A 153 18.78 -10.98 -5.73
N VAL A 154 18.87 -11.43 -4.49
CA VAL A 154 18.36 -12.74 -4.05
C VAL A 154 17.51 -12.63 -2.80
N CYS A 155 16.53 -13.54 -2.69
CA CYS A 155 15.60 -13.56 -1.57
C CYS A 155 15.15 -14.99 -1.23
N PRO A 156 15.26 -15.41 0.05
CA PRO A 156 14.81 -16.75 0.49
C PRO A 156 13.33 -16.78 0.89
N TYR A 157 12.63 -15.62 0.83
CA TYR A 157 11.25 -15.51 1.29
C TYR A 157 10.26 -15.70 0.14
N ASP A 158 9.04 -16.17 0.46
CA ASP A 158 7.94 -16.28 -0.50
C ASP A 158 7.26 -14.91 -0.74
N VAL A 159 7.92 -14.09 -1.56
CA VAL A 159 7.48 -12.71 -1.87
C VAL A 159 7.30 -12.50 -3.38
N ILE A 160 7.12 -13.59 -4.14
CA ILE A 160 7.05 -13.53 -5.60
C ILE A 160 5.90 -12.66 -6.10
N LYS A 161 4.72 -12.76 -5.46
CA LYS A 161 3.53 -11.97 -5.80
C LYS A 161 3.76 -10.48 -5.55
N ASP A 162 4.33 -10.13 -4.40
CA ASP A 162 4.64 -8.74 -4.05
C ASP A 162 5.76 -8.18 -4.94
N THR A 163 6.74 -9.01 -5.32
CA THR A 163 7.79 -8.64 -6.28
C THR A 163 7.19 -8.29 -7.64
N TRP A 164 6.32 -9.12 -8.18
CA TRP A 164 5.62 -8.84 -9.43
C TRP A 164 4.75 -7.58 -9.36
N GLN A 165 4.09 -7.35 -8.22
CA GLN A 165 3.32 -6.12 -8.02
C GLN A 165 4.22 -4.88 -8.05
N VAL A 166 5.42 -4.92 -7.45
CA VAL A 166 6.41 -3.85 -7.55
C VAL A 166 6.83 -3.62 -9.00
N ILE A 167 7.18 -4.69 -9.72
CA ILE A 167 7.61 -4.64 -11.12
C ILE A 167 6.54 -3.93 -11.98
N LYS A 168 5.27 -4.32 -11.85
CA LYS A 168 4.14 -3.73 -12.57
C LYS A 168 3.91 -2.26 -12.20
N ASN A 169 3.95 -1.93 -10.91
CA ASN A 169 3.73 -0.55 -10.44
C ASN A 169 4.74 0.45 -11.04
N TYR A 170 5.96 -0.01 -11.31
CA TYR A 170 7.00 0.82 -11.93
C TYR A 170 7.14 0.59 -13.44
N LYS A 171 6.29 -0.26 -14.05
CA LYS A 171 6.35 -0.63 -15.49
C LYS A 171 7.76 -1.06 -15.90
N LEU A 172 8.29 -2.05 -15.18
CA LEU A 172 9.67 -2.54 -15.34
C LEU A 172 9.76 -3.95 -15.92
N GLU A 173 8.63 -4.54 -16.35
CA GLU A 173 8.52 -5.95 -16.76
C GLU A 173 9.57 -6.34 -17.81
N ARG A 174 9.82 -5.48 -18.79
CA ARG A 174 10.77 -5.76 -19.88
C ARG A 174 12.23 -5.72 -19.45
N PHE A 175 12.54 -5.11 -18.31
CA PHE A 175 13.91 -4.94 -17.83
C PHE A 175 14.32 -5.95 -16.76
N ILE A 176 13.40 -6.81 -16.34
CA ILE A 176 13.61 -7.69 -15.19
C ILE A 176 13.45 -9.15 -15.59
N ARG A 177 14.33 -9.99 -15.04
CA ARG A 177 14.20 -11.44 -15.08
C ARG A 177 14.19 -11.96 -13.66
N LEU A 178 13.28 -12.87 -13.36
CA LEU A 178 13.12 -13.51 -12.07
C LEU A 178 13.24 -15.02 -12.26
N LEU A 179 14.13 -15.62 -11.50
CA LEU A 179 14.41 -17.06 -11.52
C LEU A 179 14.22 -17.63 -10.12
N LEU A 180 13.94 -18.93 -10.06
CA LEU A 180 14.04 -19.73 -8.86
C LEU A 180 15.29 -20.58 -8.96
N VAL A 181 16.17 -20.48 -7.95
CA VAL A 181 17.42 -21.22 -7.87
C VAL A 181 17.44 -22.08 -6.61
N GLU A 182 18.10 -23.23 -6.66
CA GLU A 182 18.04 -24.19 -5.55
C GLU A 182 18.90 -23.76 -4.37
N GLU A 183 20.12 -23.30 -4.60
CA GLU A 183 21.02 -22.84 -3.54
C GLU A 183 21.89 -21.69 -4.04
N ILE A 184 22.16 -20.75 -3.12
CA ILE A 184 23.12 -19.68 -3.30
C ILE A 184 24.05 -19.70 -2.10
N LYS A 185 25.31 -20.04 -2.32
CA LYS A 185 26.37 -19.83 -1.33
C LYS A 185 26.83 -18.37 -1.46
N VAL A 186 26.58 -17.59 -0.40
CA VAL A 186 26.93 -16.17 -0.31
C VAL A 186 28.02 -15.99 0.71
#